data_6902244502e2dcdbfe29420621653f5f
#
_entry.id   6902244502e2dcdbfe29420621653f5f
#
_cell.length_a   1.000
_cell.length_b   1.000
_cell.length_c   1.000
_cell.angle_alpha   90.00
_cell.angle_beta   90.00
_cell.angle_gamma   90.00
#
_symmetry.space_group_name_H-M   'P 1'
#
loop_
_entity.id
_entity.type
_entity.pdbx_description
1 polymer ?
#
loop_
_entity_poly.entity_id
_entity_poly.type
_entity_poly.pdbx_seq_one_letter_code
_entity_poly.pdbx_strand_id
1 'polypeptide(L)'
;GLRLMAMIGFVMIAASGFANVINTTSGVKELVDALSTGVIQSKGVAAFLMLLVGLLITMGIGSSFSTVPIITSIYVPLCLSFGFSPLATVAIVGVAAALGDAGSPASDSTLGPTSGLNMDGKHDHIWDSVVPTFIHYNIPLLAFGWIAAMTL
;
A
#
# COMPACT_ATOMS: atom_id res chain seq x y z
N GLY A 1 13.63 0.29 -20.76
CA GLY A 1 14.27 0.45 -19.44
C GLY A 1 14.38 1.91 -18.98
N LEU A 2 15.01 2.81 -19.70
CA LEU A 2 15.36 4.18 -19.24
C LEU A 2 14.11 5.05 -18.94
N ARG A 3 13.07 4.99 -19.77
CA ARG A 3 11.82 5.73 -19.54
C ARG A 3 11.12 5.31 -18.25
N LEU A 4 11.11 4.02 -17.96
CA LEU A 4 10.48 3.49 -16.74
C LEU A 4 11.26 3.93 -15.49
N MET A 5 12.60 3.88 -15.53
CA MET A 5 13.45 4.35 -14.44
C MET A 5 13.34 5.86 -14.20
N ALA A 6 13.27 6.66 -15.26
CA ALA A 6 13.08 8.09 -15.15
C ALA A 6 11.73 8.44 -14.49
N MET A 7 10.66 7.71 -14.84
CA MET A 7 9.33 7.90 -14.25
C MET A 7 9.34 7.57 -12.74
N ILE A 8 9.94 6.45 -12.37
CA ILE A 8 10.08 6.04 -10.96
C ILE A 8 10.88 7.10 -10.18
N GLY A 9 12.02 7.57 -10.74
CA GLY A 9 12.83 8.62 -10.13
C GLY A 9 12.05 9.92 -9.93
N PHE A 10 11.28 10.35 -10.92
CA PHE A 10 10.44 11.55 -10.80
C PHE A 10 9.36 11.39 -9.72
N VAL A 11 8.68 10.23 -9.66
CA VAL A 11 7.69 9.95 -8.63
C VAL A 11 8.31 9.98 -7.23
N MET A 12 9.51 9.42 -7.05
CA MET A 12 10.21 9.43 -5.75
C MET A 12 10.60 10.85 -5.32
N ILE A 13 11.07 11.70 -6.25
CA ILE A 13 11.39 13.09 -5.95
C ILE A 13 10.14 13.89 -5.57
N ALA A 14 9.07 13.75 -6.34
CA ALA A 14 7.79 14.41 -6.06
C ALA A 14 7.19 13.97 -4.72
N ALA A 15 7.22 12.67 -4.43
CA ALA A 15 6.75 12.11 -3.16
C ALA A 15 7.58 12.59 -1.97
N SER A 16 8.90 12.73 -2.13
CA SER A 16 9.78 13.30 -1.09
C SER A 16 9.41 14.76 -0.77
N GLY A 17 9.12 15.57 -1.79
CA GLY A 17 8.62 16.92 -1.61
C GLY A 17 7.28 16.96 -0.86
N PHE A 18 6.35 16.10 -1.25
CA PHE A 18 5.05 15.96 -0.60
C PHE A 18 5.19 15.53 0.88
N ALA A 19 6.06 14.54 1.15
CA ALA A 19 6.36 14.11 2.51
C ALA A 19 6.89 15.26 3.38
N ASN A 20 7.77 16.09 2.83
CA ASN A 20 8.31 17.25 3.56
C ASN A 20 7.21 18.27 3.90
N VAL A 21 6.29 18.54 2.97
CA VAL A 21 5.14 19.43 3.22
C VAL A 21 4.25 18.88 4.33
N ILE A 22 3.90 17.59 4.28
CA ILE A 22 3.06 16.95 5.31
C ILE A 22 3.73 17.03 6.68
N ASN A 23 5.04 16.77 6.77
CA ASN A 23 5.77 16.82 8.03
C ASN A 23 5.89 18.25 8.61
N THR A 24 5.99 19.26 7.75
CA THR A 24 6.08 20.67 8.17
C THR A 24 4.73 21.29 8.53
N THR A 25 3.63 20.77 8.02
CA THR A 25 2.27 21.29 8.26
C THR A 25 1.59 20.71 9.50
N SER A 26 2.28 19.91 10.31
CA SER A 26 1.71 19.20 11.48
C SER A 26 0.55 18.24 11.16
N GLY A 27 0.22 18.02 9.89
CA GLY A 27 -0.89 17.17 9.48
C GLY A 27 -0.76 15.72 9.96
N VAL A 28 0.47 15.19 10.00
CA VAL A 28 0.73 13.85 10.55
C VAL A 28 0.45 13.84 12.06
N LYS A 29 0.86 14.86 12.81
CA LYS A 29 0.65 14.94 14.24
C LYS A 29 -0.85 15.03 14.57
N GLU A 30 -1.60 15.85 13.87
CA GLU A 30 -3.05 15.96 14.04
C GLU A 30 -3.77 14.64 13.73
N LEU A 31 -3.34 13.94 12.67
CA LEU A 31 -3.85 12.62 12.33
C LEU A 31 -3.53 11.59 13.41
N VAL A 32 -2.30 11.57 13.92
CA VAL A 32 -1.87 10.70 15.03
C VAL A 32 -2.69 10.97 16.28
N ASP A 33 -2.86 12.23 16.66
CA ASP A 33 -3.61 12.64 17.85
C ASP A 33 -5.09 12.26 17.70
N ALA A 34 -5.70 12.47 16.53
CA ALA A 34 -7.08 12.08 16.25
C ALA A 34 -7.29 10.56 16.30
N LEU A 35 -6.35 9.78 15.78
CA LEU A 35 -6.42 8.32 15.79
C LEU A 35 -6.14 7.72 17.17
N SER A 36 -5.20 8.29 17.93
CA SER A 36 -4.81 7.79 19.25
C SER A 36 -5.85 8.10 20.33
N THR A 37 -6.64 9.16 20.18
CA THR A 37 -7.65 9.57 21.18
C THR A 37 -9.01 8.89 21.02
N GLY A 38 -9.32 8.29 19.86
CA GLY A 38 -10.70 7.89 19.58
C GLY A 38 -10.96 6.41 19.34
N VAL A 39 -10.18 5.73 18.52
CA VAL A 39 -10.57 4.42 17.95
C VAL A 39 -9.48 3.35 18.08
N ILE A 40 -8.22 3.73 18.16
CA ILE A 40 -7.12 2.79 18.07
C ILE A 40 -6.41 2.68 19.42
N GLN A 41 -6.88 1.78 20.26
CA GLN A 41 -6.29 1.49 21.58
C GLN A 41 -5.27 0.35 21.57
N SER A 42 -5.09 -0.36 20.46
CA SER A 42 -4.15 -1.47 20.37
C SER A 42 -3.31 -1.42 19.09
N LYS A 43 -2.04 -1.84 19.20
CA LYS A 43 -1.12 -1.97 18.06
C LYS A 43 -1.71 -2.86 16.96
N GLY A 44 -2.41 -3.95 17.33
CA GLY A 44 -2.98 -4.87 16.37
C GLY A 44 -4.05 -4.23 15.49
N VAL A 45 -4.92 -3.41 16.10
CA VAL A 45 -5.94 -2.67 15.34
C VAL A 45 -5.28 -1.61 14.47
N ALA A 46 -4.27 -0.89 14.98
CA ALA A 46 -3.52 0.09 14.21
C ALA A 46 -2.88 -0.53 12.96
N ALA A 47 -2.16 -1.65 13.13
CA ALA A 47 -1.54 -2.37 12.01
C ALA A 47 -2.57 -2.83 10.98
N PHE A 48 -3.68 -3.42 11.44
CA PHE A 48 -4.73 -3.90 10.55
C PHE A 48 -5.37 -2.77 9.73
N LEU A 49 -5.68 -1.65 10.36
CA LEU A 49 -6.26 -0.49 9.69
C LEU A 49 -5.28 0.14 8.70
N MET A 50 -3.99 0.25 9.06
CA MET A 50 -2.96 0.73 8.13
C MET A 50 -2.84 -0.17 6.89
N LEU A 51 -2.86 -1.49 7.07
CA LEU A 51 -2.84 -2.43 5.95
C LEU A 51 -4.10 -2.31 5.08
N LEU A 52 -5.27 -2.18 5.69
CA LEU A 52 -6.54 -2.03 4.96
C LEU A 52 -6.61 -0.71 4.18
N VAL A 53 -6.20 0.39 4.80
CA VAL A 53 -6.14 1.70 4.13
C VAL A 53 -5.09 1.68 3.02
N GLY A 54 -3.94 1.05 3.24
CA GLY A 54 -2.93 0.85 2.21
C GLY A 54 -3.45 0.07 1.01
N LEU A 55 -4.22 -1.01 1.25
CA LEU A 55 -4.91 -1.77 0.20
C LEU A 55 -5.80 -0.85 -0.66
N LEU A 56 -6.64 -0.02 -0.03
CA LEU A 56 -7.54 0.87 -0.75
C LEU A 56 -6.78 1.92 -1.58
N ILE A 57 -5.73 2.51 -1.01
CA ILE A 57 -4.89 3.49 -1.70
C ILE A 57 -4.20 2.85 -2.90
N THR A 58 -3.54 1.72 -2.69
CA THR A 58 -2.77 1.04 -3.74
C THR A 58 -3.67 0.48 -4.84
N MET A 59 -4.83 -0.05 -4.48
CA MET A 59 -5.82 -0.50 -5.46
C MET A 59 -6.29 0.65 -6.38
N GLY A 60 -6.45 1.85 -5.81
CA GLY A 60 -6.82 3.04 -6.59
C GLY A 60 -5.70 3.57 -7.48
N ILE A 61 -4.43 3.47 -7.02
CA ILE A 61 -3.26 3.91 -7.79
C ILE A 61 -2.85 2.85 -8.83
N GLY A 62 -3.01 1.57 -8.53
CA GLY A 62 -2.64 0.44 -9.38
C GLY A 62 -1.14 0.24 -9.55
N SER A 63 -0.31 0.73 -8.61
CA SER A 63 1.15 0.60 -8.67
C SER A 63 1.78 0.71 -7.29
N SER A 64 2.44 -0.37 -6.86
CA SER A 64 3.22 -0.39 -5.61
C SER A 64 4.37 0.64 -5.64
N PHE A 65 5.05 0.78 -6.76
CA PHE A 65 6.18 1.72 -6.90
C PHE A 65 5.77 3.17 -6.64
N SER A 66 4.58 3.56 -7.05
CA SER A 66 4.05 4.90 -6.80
C SER A 66 3.52 5.04 -5.37
N THR A 67 2.98 3.97 -4.80
CA THR A 67 2.33 3.99 -3.48
C THR A 67 3.36 4.00 -2.35
N VAL A 68 4.46 3.24 -2.45
CA VAL A 68 5.48 3.15 -1.38
C VAL A 68 5.94 4.53 -0.89
N PRO A 69 6.41 5.45 -1.76
CA PRO A 69 6.85 6.76 -1.29
C PRO A 69 5.73 7.57 -0.60
N ILE A 70 4.51 7.46 -1.11
CA ILE A 70 3.36 8.21 -0.60
C ILE A 70 3.00 7.72 0.81
N ILE A 71 2.77 6.42 0.97
CA ILE A 71 2.36 5.87 2.27
C ILE A 71 3.49 5.90 3.30
N THR A 72 4.75 5.80 2.88
CA THR A 72 5.91 5.89 3.80
C THR A 72 5.90 7.20 4.57
N SER A 73 5.60 8.31 3.90
CA SER A 73 5.56 9.63 4.52
C SER A 73 4.54 9.76 5.65
N ILE A 74 3.47 8.97 5.60
CA ILE A 74 2.38 8.96 6.58
C ILE A 74 2.58 7.82 7.58
N TYR A 75 2.91 6.62 7.10
CA TYR A 75 2.94 5.42 7.94
C TYR A 75 4.15 5.35 8.86
N VAL A 76 5.32 5.86 8.45
CA VAL A 76 6.50 5.84 9.32
C VAL A 76 6.26 6.62 10.61
N PRO A 77 5.81 7.89 10.58
CA PRO A 77 5.48 8.61 11.81
C PRO A 77 4.38 7.93 12.63
N LEU A 78 3.35 7.39 11.98
CA LEU A 78 2.28 6.65 12.65
C LEU A 78 2.80 5.40 13.37
N CYS A 79 3.58 4.57 12.68
CA CYS A 79 4.17 3.38 13.27
C CYS A 79 5.04 3.70 14.49
N LEU A 80 5.86 4.75 14.39
CA LEU A 80 6.69 5.19 15.50
C LEU A 80 5.84 5.66 16.69
N SER A 81 4.75 6.38 16.45
CA SER A 81 3.84 6.84 17.53
C SER A 81 3.12 5.69 18.23
N PHE A 82 2.80 4.62 17.52
CA PHE A 82 2.22 3.40 18.09
C PHE A 82 3.27 2.46 18.71
N GLY A 83 4.56 2.82 18.64
CA GLY A 83 5.66 2.05 19.21
C GLY A 83 5.97 0.76 18.44
N PHE A 84 5.77 0.74 17.13
CA PHE A 84 6.26 -0.35 16.28
C PHE A 84 7.79 -0.29 16.14
N SER A 85 8.42 -1.46 16.01
CA SER A 85 9.84 -1.54 15.70
C SER A 85 10.13 -1.04 14.28
N PRO A 86 11.37 -0.68 13.95
CA PRO A 86 11.74 -0.35 12.58
C PRO A 86 11.44 -1.47 11.59
N LEU A 87 11.64 -2.75 11.96
CA LEU A 87 11.34 -3.90 11.11
C LEU A 87 9.84 -4.07 10.89
N ALA A 88 9.03 -3.95 11.93
CA ALA A 88 7.58 -3.96 11.81
C ALA A 88 7.07 -2.81 10.93
N THR A 89 7.67 -1.62 11.06
CA THR A 89 7.34 -0.47 10.21
C THR A 89 7.63 -0.73 8.75
N VAL A 90 8.79 -1.30 8.42
CA VAL A 90 9.13 -1.70 7.04
C VAL A 90 8.16 -2.75 6.52
N ALA A 91 7.80 -3.75 7.34
CA ALA A 91 6.84 -4.77 6.97
C ALA A 91 5.45 -4.16 6.68
N ILE A 92 4.95 -3.28 7.54
CA ILE A 92 3.65 -2.61 7.36
C ILE A 92 3.65 -1.79 6.06
N VAL A 93 4.67 -0.96 5.83
CA VAL A 93 4.76 -0.12 4.62
C VAL A 93 4.86 -0.96 3.36
N GLY A 94 5.74 -1.97 3.36
CA GLY A 94 5.94 -2.85 2.21
C GLY A 94 4.69 -3.65 1.86
N VAL A 95 4.06 -4.26 2.86
CA VAL A 95 2.82 -5.02 2.66
C VAL A 95 1.66 -4.11 2.25
N ALA A 96 1.50 -2.95 2.89
CA ALA A 96 0.44 -2.00 2.55
C ALA A 96 0.56 -1.50 1.10
N ALA A 97 1.79 -1.33 0.59
CA ALA A 97 2.01 -0.95 -0.80
C ALA A 97 1.81 -2.11 -1.79
N ALA A 98 2.05 -3.35 -1.37
CA ALA A 98 1.80 -4.53 -2.19
C ALA A 98 0.32 -4.91 -2.25
N LEU A 99 -0.40 -4.72 -1.13
CA LEU A 99 -1.83 -4.90 -1.04
C LEU A 99 -2.55 -4.01 -2.05
N GLY A 100 -3.50 -4.58 -2.78
CA GLY A 100 -4.28 -3.87 -3.78
C GLY A 100 -3.59 -3.71 -5.14
N ASP A 101 -2.26 -3.76 -5.24
CA ASP A 101 -1.57 -3.81 -6.54
C ASP A 101 -1.85 -5.14 -7.23
N ALA A 102 -1.66 -6.26 -6.51
CA ALA A 102 -2.07 -7.57 -6.98
C ALA A 102 -3.60 -7.66 -6.99
N GLY A 103 -4.19 -7.57 -8.16
CA GLY A 103 -5.65 -7.59 -8.35
C GLY A 103 -6.29 -6.21 -8.51
N SER A 104 -5.52 -5.14 -8.67
CA SER A 104 -6.08 -3.87 -9.15
C SER A 104 -6.47 -3.98 -10.63
N PRO A 105 -7.62 -3.44 -11.04
CA PRO A 105 -8.01 -3.41 -12.44
C PRO A 105 -7.05 -2.61 -13.34
N ALA A 106 -6.28 -1.70 -12.76
CA ALA A 106 -5.36 -0.82 -13.47
C ALA A 106 -3.88 -1.24 -13.32
N SER A 107 -3.60 -2.32 -12.59
CA SER A 107 -2.22 -2.78 -12.37
C SER A 107 -1.69 -3.61 -13.54
N ASP A 108 -0.39 -3.48 -13.78
CA ASP A 108 0.33 -4.34 -14.72
C ASP A 108 0.25 -5.82 -14.34
N SER A 109 0.07 -6.13 -13.04
CA SER A 109 -0.10 -7.50 -12.53
C SER A 109 -1.37 -8.19 -13.02
N THR A 110 -2.37 -7.44 -13.44
CA THR A 110 -3.64 -7.95 -14.01
C THR A 110 -3.78 -7.65 -15.49
N LEU A 111 -3.37 -6.47 -15.95
CA LEU A 111 -3.44 -6.07 -17.35
C LEU A 111 -2.51 -6.92 -18.24
N GLY A 112 -1.30 -7.24 -17.75
CA GLY A 112 -0.36 -8.09 -18.47
C GLY A 112 -0.95 -9.48 -18.76
N PRO A 113 -1.33 -10.27 -17.75
CA PRO A 113 -1.97 -11.57 -17.94
C PRO A 113 -3.22 -11.51 -18.84
N THR A 114 -4.12 -10.55 -18.60
CA THR A 114 -5.32 -10.36 -19.41
C THR A 114 -4.99 -10.17 -20.88
N SER A 115 -3.99 -9.34 -21.21
CA SER A 115 -3.61 -9.09 -22.60
C SER A 115 -3.12 -10.36 -23.32
N GLY A 116 -2.48 -11.27 -22.58
CA GLY A 116 -2.03 -12.55 -23.10
C GLY A 116 -3.15 -13.61 -23.21
N LEU A 117 -4.03 -13.65 -22.21
CA LEU A 117 -5.10 -14.65 -22.15
C LEU A 117 -6.30 -14.32 -23.03
N ASN A 118 -6.53 -13.04 -23.33
CA ASN A 118 -7.67 -12.59 -24.13
C ASN A 118 -7.43 -12.61 -25.64
N MET A 119 -6.60 -13.53 -26.13
CA MET A 119 -6.30 -13.66 -27.57
C MET A 119 -7.51 -14.08 -28.41
N ASP A 120 -8.45 -14.82 -27.82
CA ASP A 120 -9.69 -15.25 -28.46
C ASP A 120 -10.90 -14.36 -28.16
N GLY A 121 -10.71 -13.29 -27.38
CA GLY A 121 -11.75 -12.32 -27.02
C GLY A 121 -12.78 -12.82 -26.01
N LYS A 122 -12.49 -13.93 -25.31
CA LYS A 122 -13.43 -14.54 -24.34
C LYS A 122 -13.06 -14.31 -22.87
N HIS A 123 -11.84 -13.85 -22.60
CA HIS A 123 -11.36 -13.63 -21.25
C HIS A 123 -11.84 -12.28 -20.71
N ASP A 124 -12.62 -12.31 -19.66
CA ASP A 124 -13.08 -11.09 -18.97
C ASP A 124 -12.00 -10.59 -17.99
N HIS A 125 -11.56 -9.34 -18.16
CA HIS A 125 -10.52 -8.76 -17.35
C HIS A 125 -10.86 -8.76 -15.86
N ILE A 126 -12.08 -8.39 -15.52
CA ILE A 126 -12.49 -8.24 -14.12
C ILE A 126 -12.73 -9.61 -13.47
N TRP A 127 -13.54 -10.45 -14.11
CA TRP A 127 -13.95 -11.71 -13.49
C TRP A 127 -12.93 -12.83 -13.60
N ASP A 128 -12.12 -12.84 -14.65
CA ASP A 128 -11.16 -13.93 -14.89
C ASP A 128 -9.72 -13.59 -14.47
N SER A 129 -9.38 -12.28 -14.33
CA SER A 129 -8.05 -11.85 -13.85
C SER A 129 -8.12 -11.12 -12.52
N VAL A 130 -8.85 -10.01 -12.44
CA VAL A 130 -8.81 -9.09 -11.28
C VAL A 130 -9.35 -9.77 -10.02
N VAL A 131 -10.56 -10.30 -10.05
CA VAL A 131 -11.22 -10.89 -8.87
C VAL A 131 -10.46 -12.09 -8.31
N PRO A 132 -10.07 -13.09 -9.13
CA PRO A 132 -9.28 -14.21 -8.62
C PRO A 132 -7.94 -13.79 -8.05
N THR A 133 -7.23 -12.91 -8.75
CA THR A 133 -5.92 -12.39 -8.28
C THR A 133 -6.09 -11.64 -6.96
N PHE A 134 -7.10 -10.76 -6.87
CA PHE A 134 -7.37 -9.99 -5.65
C PHE A 134 -7.58 -10.91 -4.45
N ILE A 135 -8.45 -11.89 -4.55
CA ILE A 135 -8.78 -12.80 -3.45
C ILE A 135 -7.56 -13.62 -3.03
N HIS A 136 -6.87 -14.24 -3.99
CA HIS A 136 -5.79 -15.17 -3.70
C HIS A 136 -4.52 -14.50 -3.16
N TYR A 137 -4.26 -13.23 -3.50
CA TYR A 137 -3.08 -12.51 -3.03
C TYR A 137 -3.37 -11.61 -1.83
N ASN A 138 -4.44 -10.82 -1.87
CA ASN A 138 -4.63 -9.81 -0.83
C ASN A 138 -5.07 -10.41 0.52
N ILE A 139 -5.85 -11.49 0.53
CA ILE A 139 -6.23 -12.14 1.80
C ILE A 139 -5.00 -12.70 2.54
N PRO A 140 -4.14 -13.53 1.90
CA PRO A 140 -2.90 -13.98 2.56
C PRO A 140 -1.95 -12.84 2.92
N LEU A 141 -1.75 -11.86 2.02
CA LEU A 141 -0.90 -10.71 2.29
C LEU A 141 -1.37 -9.91 3.51
N LEU A 142 -2.67 -9.67 3.64
CA LEU A 142 -3.24 -8.98 4.79
C LEU A 142 -3.01 -9.76 6.07
N ALA A 143 -3.29 -11.07 6.05
CA ALA A 143 -3.14 -11.93 7.23
C ALA A 143 -1.68 -12.03 7.67
N PHE A 144 -0.79 -12.41 6.76
CA PHE A 144 0.64 -12.57 7.07
C PHE A 144 1.34 -11.23 7.31
N GLY A 145 0.95 -10.16 6.63
CA GLY A 145 1.44 -8.82 6.89
C GLY A 145 1.09 -8.33 8.29
N TRP A 146 -0.13 -8.60 8.74
CA TRP A 146 -0.55 -8.29 10.10
C TRP A 146 0.23 -9.11 11.13
N ILE A 147 0.39 -10.43 10.91
CA ILE A 147 1.20 -11.29 11.78
C ILE A 147 2.64 -10.78 11.85
N ALA A 148 3.26 -10.47 10.71
CA ALA A 148 4.61 -9.93 10.65
C ALA A 148 4.74 -8.63 11.45
N ALA A 149 3.79 -7.71 11.30
CA ALA A 149 3.76 -6.45 12.03
C ALA A 149 3.67 -6.64 13.56
N MET A 150 3.07 -7.75 14.02
CA MET A 150 2.91 -8.05 15.44
C MET A 150 4.06 -8.85 16.02
N THR A 151 4.84 -9.55 15.19
CA THR A 151 5.94 -10.42 15.65
C THR A 151 7.32 -9.79 15.52
N LEU A 152 7.49 -8.81 14.65
CA LEU A 152 8.71 -8.05 14.43
C LEU A 152 8.78 -6.80 15.31
#